data_5363ba3f637e9d3eca771ca4d36ff45f
#
_entry.id   5363ba3f637e9d3eca771ca4d36ff45f
#
_cell.length_a   1.000
_cell.length_b   1.000
_cell.length_c   1.000
_cell.angle_alpha   90.00
_cell.angle_beta   90.00
_cell.angle_gamma   90.00
#
_symmetry.space_group_name_H-M   'P 1'
#
loop_
_entity.id
_entity.type
_entity.pdbx_description
1 polymer ?
#
loop_
_entity_poly.entity_id
_entity_poly.type
_entity_poly.pdbx_seq_one_letter_code
_entity_poly.pdbx_strand_id
1 'polypeptide(L)'
;MKLRILLILALLSPGLLITQAPAESTNEILDRADRTMQNPKVSPVRRIERDFNLKHEEDKTILYRNIDGSLNNIRDPDMNETDIPLIRITDHAYSDGISAMAGVDRPNPRVISNAVLDQVELVHAQNGASDFLWQWGQFLDHDLDLTEGTYPPESANIPIPEGDPDFDPYKKGDIVLPFNRSIYEGGKNKGNPRQQLNEITGWIDASNVYGSTDDRAMALRRLDGSGKLKTSQGRLLPFNTDGLPNGGGDDPTLFLAGDVRANEQIGLTAMHTLFVREHNRLASRIAEQNPDYSDEQIYQAARRIVAAQMQVITYEEFLPVLLGKNAIPEYTGYNSKVDARISNEFSTAAYRLGHSLLSPNIKRIYRKGDSNNFNIEDVPLRDAFFAPSLLTEENNIGSLLRGLAFQQCQELD
;
A
#
# COMPACT_ATOMS: atom_id res chain seq x y z
N MET A 1 13.32 10.61 -17.56
CA MET A 1 13.84 10.00 -16.33
C MET A 1 13.10 8.67 -16.15
N LYS A 2 13.77 7.55 -16.42
CA LYS A 2 13.17 6.21 -16.34
C LYS A 2 13.27 5.72 -14.91
N LEU A 3 12.44 6.28 -14.01
CA LEU A 3 12.30 5.69 -12.70
C LEU A 3 11.45 4.43 -12.89
N ARG A 4 12.11 3.32 -12.88
CA ARG A 4 11.48 2.03 -13.17
C ARG A 4 11.03 1.45 -11.84
N ILE A 5 9.86 0.86 -11.81
CA ILE A 5 9.42 -0.16 -10.85
C ILE A 5 10.54 -1.18 -10.59
N LEU A 6 11.44 -1.32 -11.56
CA LEU A 6 12.70 -2.03 -11.45
C LEU A 6 13.54 -1.72 -10.20
N LEU A 7 13.37 -0.59 -9.53
CA LEU A 7 14.09 -0.31 -8.30
C LEU A 7 13.70 -1.29 -7.20
N ILE A 8 12.42 -1.53 -7.08
CA ILE A 8 11.86 -2.48 -6.12
C ILE A 8 12.34 -3.89 -6.48
N LEU A 9 12.23 -4.26 -7.75
CA LEU A 9 12.56 -5.60 -8.24
C LEU A 9 14.06 -5.90 -8.23
N ALA A 10 14.90 -4.92 -8.52
CA ALA A 10 16.36 -5.11 -8.52
C ALA A 10 16.92 -5.31 -7.12
N LEU A 11 16.25 -4.79 -6.09
CA LEU A 11 16.69 -4.84 -4.70
C LEU A 11 16.10 -6.02 -3.94
N LEU A 12 14.97 -6.57 -4.40
CA LEU A 12 14.37 -7.79 -3.87
C LEU A 12 14.83 -9.05 -4.63
N SER A 13 15.69 -8.90 -5.66
CA SER A 13 16.20 -10.03 -6.42
C SER A 13 17.09 -10.94 -5.55
N PRO A 14 16.95 -12.28 -5.62
CA PRO A 14 17.69 -13.22 -4.78
C PRO A 14 19.21 -13.12 -4.83
N GLY A 15 19.76 -12.38 -5.79
CA GLY A 15 21.20 -12.09 -5.90
C GLY A 15 21.70 -10.99 -4.97
N LEU A 16 20.83 -10.32 -4.23
CA LEU A 16 21.19 -9.28 -3.24
C LEU A 16 21.01 -9.74 -1.79
N LEU A 17 20.81 -11.02 -1.55
CA LEU A 17 20.99 -11.59 -0.21
C LEU A 17 22.43 -11.34 0.19
N ILE A 18 22.64 -10.42 1.12
CA ILE A 18 23.93 -10.19 1.79
C ILE A 18 24.21 -11.44 2.64
N THR A 19 24.74 -12.49 1.98
CA THR A 19 25.50 -13.50 2.72
C THR A 19 26.76 -12.79 3.22
N GLN A 20 27.11 -12.98 4.47
CA GLN A 20 28.24 -12.37 5.19
C GLN A 20 29.53 -12.25 4.34
N ALA A 21 29.53 -11.32 3.42
CA ALA A 21 30.73 -10.81 2.75
C ALA A 21 31.23 -9.60 3.58
N PRO A 22 32.52 -9.23 3.53
CA PRO A 22 33.00 -8.05 4.21
C PRO A 22 32.09 -6.87 3.84
N ALA A 23 31.68 -6.10 4.86
CA ALA A 23 30.69 -5.04 4.74
C ALA A 23 31.05 -4.11 3.58
N GLU A 24 30.30 -4.21 2.47
CA GLU A 24 30.39 -3.23 1.38
C GLU A 24 30.11 -1.85 1.95
N SER A 25 30.85 -0.86 1.51
CA SER A 25 30.59 0.51 1.94
C SER A 25 29.21 0.95 1.41
N THR A 26 28.57 1.86 2.12
CA THR A 26 27.29 2.49 1.71
C THR A 26 27.33 2.95 0.25
N ASN A 27 28.46 3.52 -0.16
CA ASN A 27 28.65 4.01 -1.54
C ASN A 27 28.66 2.87 -2.57
N GLU A 28 29.27 1.72 -2.26
CA GLU A 28 29.30 0.56 -3.17
C GLU A 28 27.91 -0.07 -3.35
N ILE A 29 27.13 -0.19 -2.27
CA ILE A 29 25.76 -0.69 -2.33
C ILE A 29 24.89 0.22 -3.20
N LEU A 30 24.97 1.52 -2.99
CA LEU A 30 24.17 2.52 -3.72
C LEU A 30 24.59 2.62 -5.18
N ASP A 31 25.89 2.55 -5.47
CA ASP A 31 26.41 2.54 -6.85
C ASP A 31 26.03 1.24 -7.59
N ARG A 32 26.00 0.11 -6.90
CA ARG A 32 25.48 -1.15 -7.45
C ARG A 32 23.98 -1.07 -7.75
N ALA A 33 23.18 -0.49 -6.87
CA ALA A 33 21.76 -0.25 -7.09
C ALA A 33 21.54 0.66 -8.31
N ASP A 34 22.28 1.75 -8.45
CA ASP A 34 22.21 2.66 -9.60
C ASP A 34 22.60 1.96 -10.91
N ARG A 35 23.66 1.13 -10.91
CA ARG A 35 24.07 0.34 -12.09
C ARG A 35 23.04 -0.70 -12.49
N THR A 36 22.40 -1.35 -11.54
CA THR A 36 21.31 -2.30 -11.78
C THR A 36 20.11 -1.61 -12.40
N MET A 37 19.80 -0.39 -11.98
CA MET A 37 18.75 0.44 -12.57
C MET A 37 19.07 0.84 -14.04
N GLN A 38 20.33 1.05 -14.37
CA GLN A 38 20.74 1.48 -15.71
C GLN A 38 20.76 0.32 -16.73
N ASN A 39 21.03 -0.90 -16.29
CA ASN A 39 21.14 -2.08 -17.18
C ASN A 39 20.45 -3.33 -16.58
N PRO A 40 19.15 -3.34 -16.43
CA PRO A 40 18.44 -4.45 -15.83
C PRO A 40 18.37 -5.66 -16.78
N LYS A 41 18.71 -6.83 -16.30
CA LYS A 41 18.25 -8.09 -16.88
C LYS A 41 16.72 -8.11 -16.89
N VAL A 42 16.09 -8.81 -17.81
CA VAL A 42 14.63 -8.83 -17.99
C VAL A 42 13.96 -9.23 -16.67
N SER A 43 13.27 -8.28 -16.07
CA SER A 43 12.45 -8.54 -14.87
C SER A 43 11.08 -9.11 -15.25
N PRO A 44 10.38 -9.78 -14.32
CA PRO A 44 8.99 -10.22 -14.54
C PRO A 44 8.07 -9.11 -15.05
N VAL A 45 8.18 -7.91 -14.49
CA VAL A 45 7.40 -6.72 -14.91
C VAL A 45 7.68 -6.34 -16.36
N ARG A 46 8.95 -6.43 -16.84
CA ARG A 46 9.24 -6.20 -18.25
C ARG A 46 8.69 -7.29 -19.17
N ARG A 47 8.56 -8.52 -18.67
CA ARG A 47 7.89 -9.58 -19.39
C ARG A 47 6.45 -9.22 -19.64
N ILE A 48 5.73 -8.74 -18.61
CA ILE A 48 4.36 -8.26 -18.74
C ILE A 48 4.26 -7.18 -19.82
N GLU A 49 5.08 -6.13 -19.78
CA GLU A 49 5.07 -5.08 -20.79
C GLU A 49 5.32 -5.58 -22.21
N ARG A 50 6.15 -6.60 -22.39
CA ARG A 50 6.49 -7.19 -23.68
C ARG A 50 5.40 -8.14 -24.15
N ASP A 51 4.86 -8.95 -23.24
CA ASP A 51 3.90 -10.00 -23.54
C ASP A 51 2.49 -9.41 -23.67
N PHE A 52 2.22 -8.25 -23.03
CA PHE A 52 1.12 -7.40 -23.43
C PHE A 52 1.40 -6.86 -24.82
N ASN A 53 0.81 -7.52 -25.81
CA ASN A 53 0.83 -7.01 -27.18
C ASN A 53 0.02 -5.71 -27.20
N LEU A 54 0.73 -4.57 -27.13
CA LEU A 54 0.12 -3.23 -27.11
C LEU A 54 -0.49 -2.88 -28.49
N LYS A 55 -0.29 -3.72 -29.50
CA LYS A 55 -1.00 -3.66 -30.77
C LYS A 55 -2.23 -4.58 -30.67
N HIS A 56 -3.39 -4.00 -30.80
CA HIS A 56 -4.64 -4.73 -30.75
C HIS A 56 -4.81 -5.63 -31.98
N GLU A 57 -5.20 -6.90 -31.74
CA GLU A 57 -6.00 -7.63 -32.72
C GLU A 57 -7.39 -6.99 -32.76
N GLU A 58 -7.86 -6.72 -33.97
CA GLU A 58 -9.17 -6.17 -34.24
C GLU A 58 -10.24 -7.00 -33.54
N ASP A 59 -11.09 -6.29 -32.84
CA ASP A 59 -12.43 -6.71 -32.44
C ASP A 59 -12.54 -7.71 -31.29
N LYS A 60 -13.06 -7.22 -30.20
CA LYS A 60 -14.13 -7.77 -29.33
C LYS A 60 -14.18 -6.87 -28.11
N THR A 61 -15.37 -6.49 -27.71
CA THR A 61 -15.65 -5.71 -26.51
C THR A 61 -14.70 -6.12 -25.37
N ILE A 62 -13.61 -5.40 -25.21
CA ILE A 62 -12.70 -5.64 -24.10
C ILE A 62 -13.46 -5.21 -22.87
N LEU A 63 -13.85 -6.18 -22.05
CA LEU A 63 -14.41 -5.91 -20.74
C LEU A 63 -13.26 -5.48 -19.83
N TYR A 64 -13.32 -4.25 -19.36
CA TYR A 64 -12.45 -3.76 -18.31
C TYR A 64 -13.09 -4.07 -16.95
N ARG A 65 -12.25 -4.24 -15.94
CA ARG A 65 -12.72 -4.36 -14.56
C ARG A 65 -13.46 -3.10 -14.15
N ASN A 66 -14.59 -3.26 -13.48
CA ASN A 66 -15.29 -2.14 -12.87
C ASN A 66 -14.42 -1.47 -11.81
N ILE A 67 -14.71 -0.20 -11.53
CA ILE A 67 -13.91 0.56 -10.55
C ILE A 67 -14.21 0.11 -9.12
N ASP A 68 -15.42 -0.37 -8.88
CA ASP A 68 -15.90 -0.89 -7.60
C ASP A 68 -15.44 -2.34 -7.30
N GLY A 69 -14.69 -2.97 -8.21
CA GLY A 69 -14.21 -4.35 -8.07
C GLY A 69 -15.20 -5.42 -8.49
N SER A 70 -16.43 -5.08 -8.87
CA SER A 70 -17.39 -6.04 -9.41
C SER A 70 -16.95 -6.62 -10.76
N LEU A 71 -17.52 -7.75 -11.15
CA LEU A 71 -17.24 -8.50 -12.38
C LEU A 71 -15.81 -9.06 -12.52
N ASN A 72 -15.01 -9.06 -11.43
CA ASN A 72 -13.71 -9.70 -11.44
C ASN A 72 -13.80 -11.23 -11.36
N ASN A 73 -14.81 -11.77 -10.67
CA ASN A 73 -15.08 -13.20 -10.64
C ASN A 73 -16.25 -13.52 -11.59
N ILE A 74 -16.04 -14.42 -12.55
CA ILE A 74 -17.08 -14.78 -13.55
C ILE A 74 -18.22 -15.61 -12.97
N ARG A 75 -18.05 -16.22 -11.80
CA ARG A 75 -19.07 -17.06 -11.14
C ARG A 75 -19.86 -16.29 -10.09
N ASP A 76 -19.18 -15.39 -9.39
CA ASP A 76 -19.74 -14.54 -8.35
C ASP A 76 -19.30 -13.08 -8.66
N PRO A 77 -20.09 -12.38 -9.48
CA PRO A 77 -19.72 -11.07 -9.99
C PRO A 77 -19.53 -10.02 -8.89
N ASP A 78 -20.20 -10.17 -7.76
CA ASP A 78 -20.18 -9.22 -6.65
C ASP A 78 -19.08 -9.56 -5.63
N MET A 79 -18.30 -10.63 -5.86
CA MET A 79 -17.20 -11.02 -4.97
C MET A 79 -16.15 -9.91 -4.88
N ASN A 80 -15.82 -9.50 -3.67
CA ASN A 80 -14.83 -8.44 -3.37
C ASN A 80 -15.14 -7.07 -4.01
N GLU A 81 -16.38 -6.78 -4.36
CA GLU A 81 -16.76 -5.40 -4.65
C GLU A 81 -16.72 -4.53 -3.39
N THR A 82 -16.81 -3.21 -3.56
CA THR A 82 -16.88 -2.26 -2.43
C THR A 82 -18.12 -2.48 -1.57
N ASP A 83 -18.03 -2.13 -0.30
CA ASP A 83 -19.13 -2.12 0.67
C ASP A 83 -19.76 -3.48 0.98
N ILE A 84 -19.06 -4.57 0.66
CA ILE A 84 -19.50 -5.91 1.07
C ILE A 84 -18.88 -6.35 2.40
N PRO A 85 -19.54 -7.28 3.13
CA PRO A 85 -18.99 -7.80 4.36
C PRO A 85 -17.67 -8.54 4.18
N LEU A 86 -16.70 -8.23 5.06
CA LEU A 86 -15.54 -9.09 5.29
C LEU A 86 -16.04 -10.47 5.75
N ILE A 87 -15.48 -11.55 5.22
CA ILE A 87 -15.81 -12.89 5.71
C ILE A 87 -15.15 -13.15 7.05
N ARG A 88 -15.56 -14.21 7.76
CA ARG A 88 -14.93 -14.68 8.98
C ARG A 88 -14.39 -16.08 8.79
N ILE A 89 -13.18 -16.31 9.29
CA ILE A 89 -12.54 -17.62 9.35
C ILE A 89 -12.90 -18.31 10.65
N THR A 90 -13.14 -17.52 11.73
CA THR A 90 -13.52 -17.98 13.04
C THR A 90 -14.91 -17.47 13.43
N ASP A 91 -15.55 -18.13 14.39
CA ASP A 91 -16.80 -17.67 14.97
C ASP A 91 -16.59 -16.30 15.67
N HIS A 92 -17.62 -15.44 15.60
CA HIS A 92 -17.58 -14.18 16.31
C HIS A 92 -17.59 -14.40 17.85
N ALA A 93 -16.94 -13.50 18.58
CA ALA A 93 -16.83 -13.58 20.03
C ALA A 93 -17.67 -12.50 20.76
N TYR A 94 -18.73 -11.99 20.14
CA TYR A 94 -19.61 -11.02 20.78
C TYR A 94 -20.28 -11.65 22.00
N SER A 95 -20.19 -10.99 23.17
CA SER A 95 -20.70 -11.56 24.43
C SER A 95 -22.22 -11.72 24.47
N ASP A 96 -22.95 -10.95 23.67
CA ASP A 96 -24.41 -11.04 23.47
C ASP A 96 -24.79 -11.85 22.19
N GLY A 97 -23.82 -12.41 21.50
CA GLY A 97 -24.02 -13.08 20.22
C GLY A 97 -24.34 -12.15 19.03
N ILE A 98 -24.36 -10.84 19.21
CA ILE A 98 -24.79 -9.86 18.19
C ILE A 98 -23.75 -8.79 17.96
N SER A 99 -23.37 -8.00 18.99
CA SER A 99 -22.50 -6.83 18.80
C SER A 99 -21.76 -6.36 20.05
N ALA A 100 -22.07 -6.86 21.24
CA ALA A 100 -21.38 -6.45 22.45
C ALA A 100 -19.90 -6.83 22.39
N MET A 101 -19.05 -5.93 22.87
CA MET A 101 -17.61 -6.20 22.89
C MET A 101 -17.30 -7.44 23.71
N ALA A 102 -16.40 -8.27 23.19
CA ALA A 102 -15.84 -9.41 23.90
C ALA A 102 -14.62 -9.02 24.75
N GLY A 103 -14.26 -9.88 25.70
CA GLY A 103 -12.98 -9.79 26.37
C GLY A 103 -12.87 -8.73 27.43
N VAL A 104 -13.98 -8.46 28.18
CA VAL A 104 -13.98 -7.56 29.36
C VAL A 104 -12.91 -7.93 30.40
N ASP A 105 -12.56 -9.23 30.47
CA ASP A 105 -11.52 -9.74 31.38
C ASP A 105 -10.12 -9.82 30.76
N ARG A 106 -9.96 -9.36 29.54
CA ARG A 106 -8.65 -9.35 28.87
C ARG A 106 -7.77 -8.20 29.40
N PRO A 107 -6.46 -8.37 29.42
CA PRO A 107 -5.55 -7.27 29.75
C PRO A 107 -5.78 -6.08 28.82
N ASN A 108 -5.49 -4.88 29.34
CA ASN A 108 -5.53 -3.66 28.54
C ASN A 108 -4.59 -3.75 27.34
N PRO A 109 -5.02 -3.37 26.12
CA PRO A 109 -4.18 -3.45 24.91
C PRO A 109 -2.84 -2.71 25.01
N ARG A 110 -2.81 -1.55 25.68
CA ARG A 110 -1.56 -0.81 25.89
C ARG A 110 -0.60 -1.53 26.82
N VAL A 111 -1.13 -2.19 27.86
CA VAL A 111 -0.31 -3.02 28.78
C VAL A 111 0.29 -4.21 28.00
N ILE A 112 -0.48 -4.82 27.11
CA ILE A 112 0.01 -5.90 26.25
C ILE A 112 1.12 -5.38 25.34
N SER A 113 0.89 -4.24 24.67
CA SER A 113 1.87 -3.61 23.80
C SER A 113 3.20 -3.33 24.53
N ASN A 114 3.13 -2.71 25.69
CA ASN A 114 4.32 -2.42 26.49
C ASN A 114 5.07 -3.69 26.96
N ALA A 115 4.35 -4.77 27.21
CA ALA A 115 4.96 -6.00 27.70
C ALA A 115 5.57 -6.89 26.61
N VAL A 116 5.03 -6.81 25.40
CA VAL A 116 5.36 -7.72 24.30
C VAL A 116 6.18 -7.04 23.20
N LEU A 117 5.90 -5.75 22.91
CA LEU A 117 6.46 -5.04 21.77
C LEU A 117 7.48 -3.96 22.15
N ASP A 118 7.79 -3.78 23.46
CA ASP A 118 8.80 -2.83 23.89
C ASP A 118 10.19 -3.34 23.48
N GLN A 119 10.90 -2.54 22.69
CA GLN A 119 12.23 -2.87 22.18
C GLN A 119 13.25 -1.84 22.68
N VAL A 120 14.31 -2.34 23.31
CA VAL A 120 15.44 -1.51 23.76
C VAL A 120 16.41 -1.19 22.62
N GLU A 121 16.55 -2.11 21.66
CA GLU A 121 17.44 -2.00 20.50
C GLU A 121 16.72 -2.40 19.23
N LEU A 122 17.17 -1.83 18.10
CA LEU A 122 16.66 -2.21 16.79
C LEU A 122 17.14 -3.62 16.42
N VAL A 123 16.22 -4.53 16.15
CA VAL A 123 16.52 -5.88 15.68
C VAL A 123 16.20 -5.96 14.19
N HIS A 124 17.24 -6.06 13.38
CA HIS A 124 17.07 -6.11 11.93
C HIS A 124 16.71 -7.50 11.44
N ALA A 125 15.85 -7.53 10.40
CA ALA A 125 15.40 -8.76 9.75
C ALA A 125 16.58 -9.63 9.29
N GLN A 126 16.65 -10.88 9.77
CA GLN A 126 17.77 -11.80 9.51
C GLN A 126 17.94 -12.16 8.03
N ASN A 127 16.87 -12.08 7.24
CA ASN A 127 16.90 -12.32 5.80
C ASN A 127 17.47 -11.14 4.98
N GLY A 128 17.83 -10.02 5.64
CA GLY A 128 18.36 -8.83 4.99
C GLY A 128 17.32 -8.04 4.18
N ALA A 129 16.03 -8.25 4.44
CA ALA A 129 14.97 -7.50 3.77
C ALA A 129 15.07 -6.00 4.06
N SER A 130 14.81 -5.18 3.05
CA SER A 130 14.80 -3.72 3.20
C SER A 130 13.44 -3.20 3.63
N ASP A 131 13.37 -1.92 3.99
CA ASP A 131 12.12 -1.23 4.34
C ASP A 131 11.05 -1.30 3.23
N PHE A 132 11.40 -1.68 2.01
CA PHE A 132 10.40 -2.00 0.99
C PHE A 132 9.48 -3.14 1.39
N LEU A 133 9.89 -4.04 2.30
CA LEU A 133 9.04 -5.14 2.74
C LEU A 133 7.78 -4.60 3.42
N TRP A 134 7.92 -3.76 4.44
CA TRP A 134 6.76 -3.19 5.12
C TRP A 134 6.07 -2.10 4.29
N GLN A 135 6.83 -1.33 3.52
CA GLN A 135 6.25 -0.29 2.68
C GLN A 135 5.40 -0.85 1.54
N TRP A 136 5.83 -1.95 0.91
CA TRP A 136 4.98 -2.68 -0.04
C TRP A 136 3.76 -3.28 0.65
N GLY A 137 3.96 -3.87 1.84
CA GLY A 137 2.88 -4.40 2.66
C GLY A 137 1.79 -3.35 2.90
N GLN A 138 2.14 -2.16 3.37
CA GLN A 138 1.19 -1.07 3.57
C GLN A 138 0.51 -0.63 2.26
N PHE A 139 1.27 -0.47 1.20
CA PHE A 139 0.73 -0.07 -0.10
C PHE A 139 -0.25 -1.09 -0.68
N LEU A 140 0.01 -2.38 -0.46
CA LEU A 140 -0.85 -3.49 -0.86
C LEU A 140 -2.08 -3.61 0.05
N ASP A 141 -1.97 -3.39 1.36
CA ASP A 141 -3.10 -3.32 2.29
C ASP A 141 -4.15 -2.33 1.80
N HIS A 142 -3.69 -1.17 1.34
CA HIS A 142 -4.54 -0.10 0.82
C HIS A 142 -5.18 -0.41 -0.55
N ASP A 143 -4.86 -1.55 -1.13
CA ASP A 143 -5.52 -2.13 -2.32
C ASP A 143 -6.48 -3.28 -1.96
N LEU A 144 -6.47 -3.75 -0.70
CA LEU A 144 -7.19 -4.95 -0.30
C LEU A 144 -8.31 -4.70 0.70
N ASP A 145 -8.10 -3.78 1.66
CA ASP A 145 -9.10 -3.53 2.69
C ASP A 145 -9.06 -2.10 3.25
N LEU A 146 -10.25 -1.61 3.57
CA LEU A 146 -10.51 -0.42 4.36
C LEU A 146 -11.81 -0.61 5.11
N THR A 147 -11.80 -0.35 6.42
CA THR A 147 -13.00 -0.35 7.25
C THR A 147 -12.92 0.83 8.21
N GLU A 148 -13.64 1.89 7.91
CA GLU A 148 -13.64 3.10 8.74
C GLU A 148 -14.47 2.94 10.03
N GLY A 149 -14.43 3.96 10.87
CA GLY A 149 -15.20 4.02 12.10
C GLY A 149 -16.67 4.35 11.85
N THR A 150 -17.56 3.89 12.74
CA THR A 150 -19.00 4.25 12.68
C THR A 150 -19.22 5.75 12.85
N TYR A 151 -20.28 6.25 12.19
CA TYR A 151 -20.80 7.58 12.47
C TYR A 151 -22.32 7.49 12.80
N PRO A 152 -22.78 7.99 13.96
CA PRO A 152 -21.99 8.58 15.06
C PRO A 152 -21.01 7.56 15.67
N PRO A 153 -19.91 8.01 16.30
CA PRO A 153 -18.89 7.13 16.86
C PRO A 153 -19.41 6.16 17.91
N GLU A 154 -19.05 4.89 17.80
CA GLU A 154 -19.18 3.88 18.86
C GLU A 154 -17.84 3.74 19.59
N SER A 155 -17.61 4.60 20.58
CA SER A 155 -16.34 4.68 21.29
C SER A 155 -15.99 3.39 22.04
N ALA A 156 -14.76 2.94 21.88
CA ALA A 156 -14.12 1.84 22.63
C ALA A 156 -12.70 2.24 23.04
N ASN A 157 -12.53 3.45 23.55
CA ASN A 157 -11.25 4.05 23.89
C ASN A 157 -10.40 3.14 24.76
N ILE A 158 -9.09 3.16 24.52
CA ILE A 158 -8.10 2.37 25.25
C ILE A 158 -7.51 3.23 26.35
N PRO A 159 -7.76 2.92 27.65
CA PRO A 159 -7.14 3.65 28.75
C PRO A 159 -5.61 3.46 28.74
N ILE A 160 -4.88 4.55 28.91
CA ILE A 160 -3.42 4.51 29.04
C ILE A 160 -3.06 4.29 30.51
N PRO A 161 -2.16 3.35 30.85
CA PRO A 161 -1.68 3.20 32.21
C PRO A 161 -1.01 4.46 32.73
N GLU A 162 -1.27 4.81 33.99
CA GLU A 162 -0.60 5.94 34.62
C GLU A 162 0.93 5.74 34.61
N GLY A 163 1.63 6.74 34.11
CA GLY A 163 3.08 6.71 34.00
C GLY A 163 3.60 5.91 32.77
N ASP A 164 2.74 5.66 31.80
CA ASP A 164 3.17 5.13 30.49
C ASP A 164 4.29 6.02 29.92
N PRO A 165 5.43 5.44 29.51
CA PRO A 165 6.61 6.25 29.13
C PRO A 165 6.36 7.13 27.90
N ASP A 166 5.49 6.69 26.98
CA ASP A 166 5.26 7.41 25.72
C ASP A 166 4.04 8.33 25.80
N PHE A 167 2.93 7.85 26.37
CA PHE A 167 1.66 8.56 26.34
C PHE A 167 1.29 9.27 27.64
N ASP A 168 1.84 8.85 28.79
CA ASP A 168 1.62 9.51 30.08
C ASP A 168 2.90 9.70 30.92
N PRO A 169 3.96 10.28 30.35
CA PRO A 169 5.25 10.47 31.04
C PRO A 169 5.13 11.38 32.28
N TYR A 170 4.05 12.17 32.38
CA TYR A 170 3.76 13.08 33.50
C TYR A 170 2.82 12.51 34.55
N LYS A 171 2.43 11.22 34.43
CA LYS A 171 1.60 10.48 35.40
C LYS A 171 0.25 11.15 35.69
N LYS A 172 -0.45 11.60 34.66
CA LYS A 172 -1.77 12.20 34.78
C LYS A 172 -2.86 11.17 35.10
N GLY A 173 -2.74 9.96 34.55
CA GLY A 173 -3.66 8.84 34.82
C GLY A 173 -5.03 8.96 34.15
N ASP A 174 -5.27 9.96 33.32
CA ASP A 174 -6.56 10.24 32.67
C ASP A 174 -6.49 10.19 31.13
N ILE A 175 -5.39 9.71 30.58
CA ILE A 175 -5.15 9.67 29.15
C ILE A 175 -5.80 8.42 28.53
N VAL A 176 -6.42 8.60 27.36
CA VAL A 176 -6.97 7.52 26.55
C VAL A 176 -6.51 7.64 25.12
N LEU A 177 -6.30 6.50 24.44
CA LEU A 177 -6.21 6.45 22.99
C LEU A 177 -7.64 6.37 22.43
N PRO A 178 -8.05 7.34 21.60
CA PRO A 178 -9.35 7.27 20.95
C PRO A 178 -9.44 6.02 20.08
N PHE A 179 -10.54 5.30 20.21
CA PHE A 179 -10.84 4.14 19.39
C PHE A 179 -12.33 4.11 19.07
N ASN A 180 -12.67 4.12 17.78
CA ASN A 180 -14.00 3.98 17.28
C ASN A 180 -14.22 2.58 16.71
N ARG A 181 -15.39 1.98 16.96
CA ARG A 181 -15.71 0.69 16.35
C ARG A 181 -16.01 0.88 14.87
N SER A 182 -15.72 -0.15 14.09
CA SER A 182 -15.85 -0.14 12.64
C SER A 182 -17.32 -0.18 12.18
N ILE A 183 -17.58 0.36 10.99
CA ILE A 183 -18.85 0.19 10.27
C ILE A 183 -19.15 -1.29 10.04
N TYR A 184 -20.41 -1.59 9.83
CA TYR A 184 -20.87 -2.97 9.66
C TYR A 184 -22.20 -3.05 8.93
N GLU A 185 -22.49 -4.20 8.35
CA GLU A 185 -23.73 -4.46 7.66
C GLU A 185 -24.92 -4.43 8.62
N GLY A 186 -25.92 -3.64 8.28
CA GLY A 186 -27.30 -3.83 8.71
C GLY A 186 -27.68 -3.58 10.15
N GLY A 187 -27.13 -2.62 10.85
CA GLY A 187 -27.69 -2.07 12.10
C GLY A 187 -28.06 -3.06 13.20
N LYS A 188 -28.00 -2.61 14.43
CA LYS A 188 -28.18 -3.37 15.69
C LYS A 188 -29.46 -4.23 15.84
N ASN A 189 -30.43 -4.14 14.94
CA ASN A 189 -31.77 -4.67 15.15
C ASN A 189 -32.12 -5.91 14.31
N LYS A 190 -31.20 -6.49 13.56
CA LYS A 190 -31.53 -7.63 12.68
C LYS A 190 -31.25 -9.00 13.28
N GLY A 191 -30.79 -9.09 14.53
CA GLY A 191 -30.55 -10.38 15.21
C GLY A 191 -29.35 -11.18 14.66
N ASN A 192 -28.67 -10.65 13.66
CA ASN A 192 -27.45 -11.23 13.12
C ASN A 192 -26.22 -10.62 13.79
N PRO A 193 -25.14 -11.38 13.98
CA PRO A 193 -23.87 -10.82 14.39
C PRO A 193 -23.42 -9.74 13.43
N ARG A 194 -22.90 -8.62 13.96
CA ARG A 194 -22.38 -7.55 13.11
C ARG A 194 -21.20 -8.05 12.28
N GLN A 195 -21.24 -7.74 11.00
CA GLN A 195 -20.17 -8.02 10.04
C GLN A 195 -19.61 -6.71 9.55
N GLN A 196 -18.30 -6.52 9.68
CA GLN A 196 -17.61 -5.35 9.20
C GLN A 196 -17.61 -5.33 7.67
N LEU A 197 -17.72 -4.14 7.09
CA LEU A 197 -17.69 -3.95 5.65
C LEU A 197 -16.26 -3.65 5.16
N ASN A 198 -15.97 -4.03 3.93
CA ASN A 198 -14.80 -3.54 3.22
C ASN A 198 -15.25 -2.40 2.28
N GLU A 199 -14.76 -1.19 2.52
CA GLU A 199 -15.17 0.02 1.78
C GLU A 199 -14.43 0.20 0.44
N ILE A 200 -13.47 -0.67 0.16
CA ILE A 200 -12.73 -0.70 -1.11
C ILE A 200 -12.82 -2.07 -1.76
N THR A 201 -12.31 -2.20 -2.97
CA THR A 201 -12.24 -3.51 -3.62
C THR A 201 -11.30 -4.44 -2.86
N GLY A 202 -11.64 -5.72 -2.73
CA GLY A 202 -10.76 -6.73 -2.12
C GLY A 202 -9.86 -7.45 -3.12
N TRP A 203 -9.57 -6.83 -4.26
CA TRP A 203 -8.74 -7.37 -5.33
C TRP A 203 -7.39 -6.66 -5.41
N ILE A 204 -6.35 -7.37 -5.86
CA ILE A 204 -5.11 -6.68 -6.29
C ILE A 204 -5.37 -6.12 -7.69
N ASP A 205 -6.07 -4.99 -7.76
CA ASP A 205 -6.51 -4.35 -8.99
C ASP A 205 -6.06 -2.89 -9.14
N ALA A 206 -5.18 -2.46 -8.23
CA ALA A 206 -4.64 -1.12 -8.13
C ALA A 206 -5.68 -0.04 -7.73
N SER A 207 -6.73 -0.41 -6.99
CA SER A 207 -7.71 0.54 -6.47
C SER A 207 -7.06 1.64 -5.63
N ASN A 208 -5.97 1.34 -4.93
CA ASN A 208 -5.16 2.32 -4.22
C ASN A 208 -4.57 3.41 -5.13
N VAL A 209 -4.42 3.15 -6.42
CA VAL A 209 -3.97 4.13 -7.44
C VAL A 209 -5.15 4.83 -8.10
N TYR A 210 -6.26 4.11 -8.36
CA TYR A 210 -7.35 4.56 -9.22
C TYR A 210 -8.63 4.94 -8.49
N GLY A 211 -8.78 4.53 -7.24
CA GLY A 211 -10.02 4.63 -6.47
C GLY A 211 -10.90 3.40 -6.60
N SER A 212 -11.86 3.30 -5.68
CA SER A 212 -12.89 2.25 -5.64
C SER A 212 -14.29 2.81 -5.91
N THR A 213 -14.39 4.10 -6.25
CA THR A 213 -15.63 4.79 -6.64
C THR A 213 -15.42 5.60 -7.90
N ASP A 214 -16.48 5.76 -8.69
CA ASP A 214 -16.44 6.55 -9.93
C ASP A 214 -16.04 8.00 -9.67
N ASP A 215 -16.56 8.62 -8.62
CA ASP A 215 -16.26 10.02 -8.28
C ASP A 215 -14.76 10.22 -8.03
N ARG A 216 -14.13 9.33 -7.25
CA ARG A 216 -12.69 9.40 -6.97
C ARG A 216 -11.87 9.09 -8.23
N ALA A 217 -12.26 8.08 -8.99
CA ALA A 217 -11.58 7.72 -10.23
C ALA A 217 -11.61 8.86 -11.25
N MET A 218 -12.75 9.53 -11.40
CA MET A 218 -12.91 10.68 -12.30
C MET A 218 -12.12 11.90 -11.81
N ALA A 219 -12.10 12.16 -10.49
CA ALA A 219 -11.32 13.26 -9.92
C ALA A 219 -9.81 13.12 -10.18
N LEU A 220 -9.29 11.89 -10.25
CA LEU A 220 -7.88 11.61 -10.50
C LEU A 220 -7.48 11.72 -11.98
N ARG A 221 -8.41 11.65 -12.91
CA ARG A 221 -8.14 11.66 -14.37
C ARG A 221 -7.95 13.06 -14.92
N ARG A 222 -7.08 13.20 -15.93
CA ARG A 222 -6.90 14.45 -16.67
C ARG A 222 -8.03 14.75 -17.64
N LEU A 223 -8.60 13.71 -18.26
CA LEU A 223 -9.71 13.82 -19.23
C LEU A 223 -9.41 14.76 -20.42
N ASP A 224 -8.16 14.77 -20.87
CA ASP A 224 -7.66 15.63 -21.95
C ASP A 224 -7.34 14.87 -23.25
N GLY A 225 -7.82 13.65 -23.38
CA GLY A 225 -7.55 12.76 -24.51
C GLY A 225 -6.27 11.92 -24.35
N SER A 226 -5.51 12.12 -23.29
CA SER A 226 -4.22 11.43 -23.08
C SER A 226 -4.31 10.13 -22.28
N GLY A 227 -5.46 9.81 -21.69
CA GLY A 227 -5.67 8.70 -20.76
C GLY A 227 -4.85 8.78 -19.50
N LYS A 228 -4.30 9.95 -19.14
CA LYS A 228 -3.38 10.13 -18.00
C LYS A 228 -4.11 10.51 -16.73
N LEU A 229 -3.45 10.21 -15.60
CA LEU A 229 -3.80 10.71 -14.28
C LEU A 229 -3.22 12.11 -14.05
N LYS A 230 -3.92 12.90 -13.23
CA LYS A 230 -3.47 14.23 -12.78
C LYS A 230 -2.17 14.13 -11.98
N THR A 231 -1.36 15.17 -12.03
CA THR A 231 -0.16 15.33 -11.20
C THR A 231 0.02 16.80 -10.87
N SER A 232 0.62 17.10 -9.73
CA SER A 232 1.09 18.44 -9.36
C SER A 232 2.52 18.69 -9.84
N GLN A 233 3.09 19.84 -9.44
CA GLN A 233 4.48 20.21 -9.73
C GLN A 233 5.46 19.10 -9.33
N GLY A 234 6.54 18.92 -10.07
CA GLY A 234 7.48 17.81 -9.84
C GLY A 234 6.91 16.43 -10.19
N ARG A 235 5.74 16.34 -10.81
CA ARG A 235 5.00 15.10 -11.09
C ARG A 235 4.69 14.31 -9.81
N LEU A 236 4.38 15.01 -8.73
CA LEU A 236 3.82 14.45 -7.52
C LEU A 236 2.31 14.17 -7.72
N LEU A 237 1.66 13.56 -6.74
CA LEU A 237 0.21 13.41 -6.74
C LEU A 237 -0.50 14.75 -6.89
N PRO A 238 -1.71 14.82 -7.44
CA PRO A 238 -2.50 16.04 -7.39
C PRO A 238 -2.90 16.37 -5.95
N PHE A 239 -3.14 17.63 -5.66
CA PHE A 239 -3.70 18.04 -4.37
C PHE A 239 -5.22 17.84 -4.33
N ASN A 240 -5.76 17.67 -3.12
CA ASN A 240 -7.20 17.45 -2.87
C ASN A 240 -8.01 18.75 -2.98
N THR A 241 -7.95 19.40 -4.12
CA THR A 241 -8.64 20.70 -4.36
C THR A 241 -10.16 20.58 -4.41
N ASP A 242 -10.66 19.37 -4.65
CA ASP A 242 -12.10 19.11 -4.78
C ASP A 242 -12.74 18.68 -3.43
N GLY A 243 -11.94 18.62 -2.35
CA GLY A 243 -12.42 18.31 -0.99
C GLY A 243 -12.98 16.90 -0.83
N LEU A 244 -12.44 15.92 -1.56
CA LEU A 244 -12.83 14.52 -1.40
C LEU A 244 -12.37 13.97 -0.05
N PRO A 245 -13.07 12.99 0.53
CA PRO A 245 -12.64 12.36 1.78
C PRO A 245 -11.21 11.84 1.70
N ASN A 246 -10.40 12.13 2.73
CA ASN A 246 -9.02 11.67 2.87
C ASN A 246 -8.72 11.35 4.33
N GLY A 247 -7.86 10.40 4.59
CA GLY A 247 -7.18 10.26 5.88
C GLY A 247 -6.42 11.55 6.21
N GLY A 248 -6.65 12.10 7.41
CA GLY A 248 -6.13 13.41 7.80
C GLY A 248 -7.06 14.59 7.46
N GLY A 249 -8.18 14.35 6.78
CA GLY A 249 -9.21 15.34 6.47
C GLY A 249 -9.27 15.72 4.99
N ASP A 250 -10.12 16.69 4.69
CA ASP A 250 -10.40 17.21 3.35
C ASP A 250 -9.53 18.42 2.95
N ASP A 251 -8.45 18.68 3.71
CA ASP A 251 -7.56 19.82 3.51
C ASP A 251 -7.00 19.82 2.06
N PRO A 252 -7.13 20.95 1.33
CA PRO A 252 -6.65 21.08 -0.04
C PRO A 252 -5.12 21.03 -0.18
N THR A 253 -4.36 21.05 0.92
CA THR A 253 -2.92 20.88 0.92
C THR A 253 -2.48 19.41 0.98
N LEU A 254 -3.40 18.49 1.27
CA LEU A 254 -3.15 17.06 1.20
C LEU A 254 -3.18 16.56 -0.24
N PHE A 255 -2.43 15.51 -0.52
CA PHE A 255 -2.47 14.86 -1.83
C PHE A 255 -3.74 14.01 -1.98
N LEU A 256 -4.24 13.93 -3.22
CA LEU A 256 -5.32 13.04 -3.63
C LEU A 256 -4.73 11.83 -4.36
N ALA A 257 -5.13 10.62 -3.93
CA ALA A 257 -4.80 9.36 -4.59
C ALA A 257 -6.04 8.45 -4.67
N GLY A 258 -5.89 7.25 -5.19
CA GLY A 258 -6.97 6.26 -5.22
C GLY A 258 -7.43 5.85 -3.83
N ASP A 259 -6.49 5.60 -2.91
CA ASP A 259 -6.80 5.33 -1.51
C ASP A 259 -6.75 6.61 -0.65
N VAL A 260 -7.67 6.70 0.31
CA VAL A 260 -7.79 7.85 1.20
C VAL A 260 -6.59 8.02 2.14
N ARG A 261 -5.85 6.96 2.43
CA ARG A 261 -4.72 6.91 3.37
C ARG A 261 -3.37 7.33 2.77
N ALA A 262 -3.32 7.74 1.50
CA ALA A 262 -2.07 8.03 0.77
C ALA A 262 -1.15 9.06 1.45
N ASN A 263 -1.68 9.90 2.34
CA ASN A 263 -0.93 10.90 3.10
C ASN A 263 -0.43 10.41 4.46
N GLU A 264 -0.71 9.16 4.86
CA GLU A 264 -0.34 8.67 6.19
C GLU A 264 1.14 8.87 6.48
N GLN A 265 2.04 8.56 5.53
CA GLN A 265 3.45 8.91 5.64
C GLN A 265 4.09 9.08 4.25
N ILE A 266 5.19 9.82 4.19
CA ILE A 266 5.81 10.24 2.92
C ILE A 266 6.36 9.09 2.06
N GLY A 267 6.75 7.96 2.63
CA GLY A 267 7.15 6.76 1.88
C GLY A 267 5.95 6.15 1.16
N LEU A 268 4.79 6.10 1.82
CA LEU A 268 3.53 5.67 1.20
C LEU A 268 3.11 6.62 0.08
N THR A 269 3.15 7.93 0.33
CA THR A 269 2.89 8.94 -0.71
C THR A 269 3.85 8.77 -1.90
N ALA A 270 5.11 8.40 -1.64
CA ALA A 270 6.09 8.12 -2.70
C ALA A 270 5.70 6.89 -3.52
N MET A 271 5.15 5.84 -2.90
CA MET A 271 4.65 4.66 -3.61
C MET A 271 3.46 5.00 -4.51
N HIS A 272 2.45 5.69 -4.00
CA HIS A 272 1.33 6.16 -4.81
C HIS A 272 1.80 7.03 -6.00
N THR A 273 2.72 7.95 -5.75
CA THR A 273 3.32 8.80 -6.80
C THR A 273 4.05 7.97 -7.86
N LEU A 274 4.77 6.92 -7.44
CA LEU A 274 5.49 6.04 -8.36
C LEU A 274 4.53 5.35 -9.34
N PHE A 275 3.42 4.81 -8.85
CA PHE A 275 2.46 4.11 -9.69
C PHE A 275 1.62 5.05 -10.57
N VAL A 276 1.29 6.25 -10.11
CA VAL A 276 0.71 7.30 -10.97
C VAL A 276 1.66 7.68 -12.11
N ARG A 277 2.95 7.80 -11.84
CA ARG A 277 3.96 8.07 -12.90
C ARG A 277 4.10 6.92 -13.87
N GLU A 278 4.01 5.68 -13.37
CA GLU A 278 4.07 4.48 -14.22
C GLU A 278 2.84 4.41 -15.12
N HIS A 279 1.64 4.64 -14.58
CA HIS A 279 0.43 4.78 -15.39
C HIS A 279 0.62 5.82 -16.50
N ASN A 280 1.07 7.02 -16.17
CA ASN A 280 1.25 8.09 -17.14
C ASN A 280 2.33 7.77 -18.21
N ARG A 281 3.36 7.02 -17.83
CA ARG A 281 4.37 6.50 -18.77
C ARG A 281 3.77 5.49 -19.75
N LEU A 282 2.97 4.56 -19.23
CA LEU A 282 2.26 3.55 -20.03
C LEU A 282 1.24 4.20 -20.95
N ALA A 283 0.42 5.12 -20.44
CA ALA A 283 -0.56 5.87 -21.24
C ALA A 283 0.09 6.57 -22.43
N SER A 284 1.24 7.24 -22.23
CA SER A 284 2.00 7.83 -23.34
C SER A 284 2.41 6.81 -24.39
N ARG A 285 2.95 5.65 -23.98
CA ARG A 285 3.37 4.61 -24.92
C ARG A 285 2.20 3.96 -25.67
N ILE A 286 1.08 3.76 -24.98
CA ILE A 286 -0.13 3.20 -25.58
C ILE A 286 -0.67 4.14 -26.63
N ALA A 287 -0.78 5.44 -26.32
CA ALA A 287 -1.21 6.45 -27.27
C ALA A 287 -0.29 6.54 -28.52
N GLU A 288 1.03 6.49 -28.33
CA GLU A 288 2.00 6.47 -29.45
C GLU A 288 1.82 5.25 -30.38
N GLN A 289 1.44 4.10 -29.81
CA GLN A 289 1.29 2.85 -30.55
C GLN A 289 -0.11 2.67 -31.15
N ASN A 290 -1.10 3.38 -30.60
CA ASN A 290 -2.51 3.29 -30.98
C ASN A 290 -3.11 4.70 -31.11
N PRO A 291 -2.80 5.42 -32.20
CA PRO A 291 -3.22 6.82 -32.37
C PRO A 291 -4.74 7.04 -32.38
N ASP A 292 -5.50 6.01 -32.69
CA ASP A 292 -6.96 6.06 -32.79
C ASP A 292 -7.67 5.75 -31.46
N TYR A 293 -6.92 5.44 -30.40
CA TYR A 293 -7.53 5.15 -29.10
C TYR A 293 -8.09 6.41 -28.46
N SER A 294 -9.30 6.27 -27.89
CA SER A 294 -9.90 7.29 -27.04
C SER A 294 -9.16 7.40 -25.68
N ASP A 295 -9.41 8.50 -24.97
CA ASP A 295 -8.93 8.71 -23.58
C ASP A 295 -9.21 7.48 -22.70
N GLU A 296 -10.44 6.97 -22.77
CA GLU A 296 -10.86 5.81 -21.99
C GLU A 296 -10.09 4.54 -22.36
N GLN A 297 -9.90 4.27 -23.64
CA GLN A 297 -9.15 3.09 -24.07
C GLN A 297 -7.68 3.14 -23.64
N ILE A 298 -7.05 4.30 -23.71
CA ILE A 298 -5.67 4.51 -23.24
C ILE A 298 -5.60 4.31 -21.72
N TYR A 299 -6.51 4.94 -20.99
CA TYR A 299 -6.60 4.85 -19.52
C TYR A 299 -6.76 3.41 -19.05
N GLN A 300 -7.75 2.70 -19.58
CA GLN A 300 -8.05 1.32 -19.16
C GLN A 300 -6.94 0.34 -19.55
N ALA A 301 -6.32 0.51 -20.70
CA ALA A 301 -5.17 -0.31 -21.10
C ALA A 301 -3.98 -0.10 -20.14
N ALA A 302 -3.69 1.14 -19.76
CA ALA A 302 -2.64 1.44 -18.79
C ALA A 302 -2.99 0.92 -17.39
N ARG A 303 -4.24 1.09 -16.91
CA ARG A 303 -4.75 0.58 -15.64
C ARG A 303 -4.56 -0.94 -15.53
N ARG A 304 -4.93 -1.68 -16.57
CA ARG A 304 -4.78 -3.14 -16.61
C ARG A 304 -3.33 -3.59 -16.46
N ILE A 305 -2.37 -2.87 -17.07
CA ILE A 305 -0.95 -3.20 -16.96
C ILE A 305 -0.43 -2.89 -15.56
N VAL A 306 -0.82 -1.75 -14.97
CA VAL A 306 -0.41 -1.38 -13.60
C VAL A 306 -0.92 -2.41 -12.60
N ALA A 307 -2.19 -2.83 -12.68
CA ALA A 307 -2.72 -3.88 -11.82
C ALA A 307 -1.94 -5.20 -11.96
N ALA A 308 -1.64 -5.61 -13.20
CA ALA A 308 -0.83 -6.80 -13.44
C ALA A 308 0.60 -6.67 -12.88
N GLN A 309 1.21 -5.48 -12.93
CA GLN A 309 2.50 -5.23 -12.31
C GLN A 309 2.45 -5.39 -10.79
N MET A 310 1.40 -4.86 -10.13
CA MET A 310 1.21 -5.03 -8.68
C MET A 310 1.03 -6.50 -8.29
N GLN A 311 0.24 -7.26 -9.07
CA GLN A 311 0.08 -8.70 -8.85
C GLN A 311 1.42 -9.44 -8.95
N VAL A 312 2.21 -9.17 -9.98
CA VAL A 312 3.53 -9.83 -10.15
C VAL A 312 4.49 -9.46 -9.05
N ILE A 313 4.58 -8.18 -8.66
CA ILE A 313 5.42 -7.75 -7.55
C ILE A 313 5.01 -8.48 -6.26
N THR A 314 3.71 -8.57 -6.01
CA THR A 314 3.19 -9.24 -4.82
C THR A 314 3.57 -10.73 -4.80
N TYR A 315 3.28 -11.47 -5.87
CA TYR A 315 3.45 -12.92 -5.87
C TYR A 315 4.88 -13.39 -6.17
N GLU A 316 5.65 -12.65 -6.97
CA GLU A 316 7.00 -13.08 -7.36
C GLU A 316 8.12 -12.44 -6.53
N GLU A 317 7.84 -11.32 -5.82
CA GLU A 317 8.86 -10.58 -5.06
C GLU A 317 8.51 -10.45 -3.57
N PHE A 318 7.35 -9.89 -3.23
CA PHE A 318 6.97 -9.60 -1.85
C PHE A 318 6.72 -10.87 -1.02
N LEU A 319 5.77 -11.71 -1.44
CA LEU A 319 5.39 -12.91 -0.70
C LEU A 319 6.54 -13.93 -0.54
N PRO A 320 7.41 -14.17 -1.53
CA PRO A 320 8.58 -15.03 -1.33
C PRO A 320 9.60 -14.50 -0.31
N VAL A 321 9.71 -13.19 -0.14
CA VAL A 321 10.56 -12.59 0.90
C VAL A 321 9.92 -12.73 2.28
N LEU A 322 8.61 -12.48 2.37
CA LEU A 322 7.86 -12.53 3.62
C LEU A 322 7.66 -13.96 4.13
N LEU A 323 7.24 -14.87 3.26
CA LEU A 323 6.80 -16.22 3.62
C LEU A 323 7.82 -17.33 3.31
N GLY A 324 8.86 -17.00 2.55
CA GLY A 324 9.81 -17.96 2.02
C GLY A 324 9.50 -18.41 0.59
N LYS A 325 10.55 -18.71 -0.18
CA LYS A 325 10.50 -18.93 -1.64
C LYS A 325 9.54 -20.04 -2.11
N ASN A 326 9.21 -20.99 -1.25
CA ASN A 326 8.37 -22.14 -1.61
C ASN A 326 7.00 -22.11 -0.92
N ALA A 327 6.64 -21.01 -0.27
CA ALA A 327 5.38 -20.91 0.48
C ALA A 327 4.17 -20.79 -0.45
N ILE A 328 4.35 -20.16 -1.61
CA ILE A 328 3.29 -20.00 -2.60
C ILE A 328 3.44 -21.07 -3.68
N PRO A 329 2.39 -21.88 -3.92
CA PRO A 329 2.42 -22.88 -4.99
C PRO A 329 2.48 -22.22 -6.38
N GLU A 330 2.94 -22.97 -7.37
CA GLU A 330 2.97 -22.50 -8.76
C GLU A 330 1.56 -22.15 -9.25
N TYR A 331 1.43 -21.04 -9.98
CA TYR A 331 0.17 -20.60 -10.56
C TYR A 331 -0.27 -21.55 -11.67
N THR A 332 -1.44 -22.18 -11.49
CA THR A 332 -2.00 -23.17 -12.41
C THR A 332 -3.13 -22.63 -13.29
N GLY A 333 -3.40 -21.34 -13.24
CA GLY A 333 -4.44 -20.67 -14.00
C GLY A 333 -5.60 -20.14 -13.14
N TYR A 334 -6.48 -19.39 -13.78
CA TYR A 334 -7.65 -18.79 -13.12
C TYR A 334 -8.66 -19.86 -12.67
N ASN A 335 -9.12 -19.76 -11.43
CA ASN A 335 -10.13 -20.66 -10.86
C ASN A 335 -11.24 -19.83 -10.18
N SER A 336 -12.37 -19.68 -10.86
CA SER A 336 -13.54 -18.93 -10.36
C SER A 336 -14.21 -19.52 -9.11
N LYS A 337 -13.79 -20.70 -8.66
CA LYS A 337 -14.35 -21.36 -7.46
C LYS A 337 -13.60 -20.97 -6.18
N VAL A 338 -12.46 -20.32 -6.31
CA VAL A 338 -11.71 -19.84 -5.15
C VAL A 338 -12.46 -18.66 -4.55
N ASP A 339 -12.78 -18.75 -3.27
CA ASP A 339 -13.28 -17.61 -2.50
C ASP A 339 -12.07 -16.72 -2.16
N ALA A 340 -11.99 -15.58 -2.81
CA ALA A 340 -10.90 -14.63 -2.67
C ALA A 340 -11.25 -13.47 -1.73
N ARG A 341 -12.40 -13.53 -1.03
CA ARG A 341 -12.83 -12.46 -0.14
C ARG A 341 -11.86 -12.29 1.02
N ILE A 342 -11.67 -11.03 1.39
CA ILE A 342 -10.82 -10.67 2.54
C ILE A 342 -11.53 -11.05 3.83
N SER A 343 -10.81 -11.71 4.75
CA SER A 343 -11.38 -12.04 6.05
C SER A 343 -11.14 -10.93 7.08
N ASN A 344 -12.08 -10.83 8.03
CA ASN A 344 -11.96 -9.89 9.13
C ASN A 344 -10.68 -10.11 9.94
N GLU A 345 -10.29 -11.37 10.17
CA GLU A 345 -9.08 -11.73 10.91
C GLU A 345 -7.81 -11.35 10.14
N PHE A 346 -7.82 -11.45 8.81
CA PHE A 346 -6.71 -10.99 7.99
C PHE A 346 -6.60 -9.46 8.07
N SER A 347 -7.67 -8.75 7.76
CA SER A 347 -7.72 -7.30 7.74
C SER A 347 -7.36 -6.68 9.09
N THR A 348 -7.93 -7.18 10.19
CA THR A 348 -7.78 -6.56 11.52
C THR A 348 -6.54 -7.02 12.31
N ALA A 349 -6.01 -8.19 12.04
CA ALA A 349 -4.94 -8.77 12.84
C ALA A 349 -3.77 -9.27 12.01
N ALA A 350 -3.97 -10.30 11.16
CA ALA A 350 -2.85 -10.99 10.54
C ALA A 350 -2.02 -10.09 9.63
N TYR A 351 -2.66 -9.22 8.83
CA TYR A 351 -1.94 -8.33 7.93
C TYR A 351 -1.29 -7.11 8.64
N ARG A 352 -1.57 -6.92 9.94
CA ARG A 352 -0.92 -5.87 10.75
C ARG A 352 0.52 -6.21 11.17
N LEU A 353 1.02 -7.38 10.78
CA LEU A 353 2.41 -7.80 10.96
C LEU A 353 3.45 -6.74 10.53
N GLY A 354 3.10 -5.93 9.54
CA GLY A 354 3.97 -4.87 9.04
C GLY A 354 4.36 -3.83 10.10
N HIS A 355 3.55 -3.66 11.17
CA HIS A 355 3.83 -2.68 12.22
C HIS A 355 5.12 -3.01 12.99
N SER A 356 5.48 -4.27 13.19
CA SER A 356 6.72 -4.65 13.85
C SER A 356 7.96 -4.53 12.94
N LEU A 357 7.77 -4.47 11.63
CA LEU A 357 8.85 -4.33 10.66
C LEU A 357 9.34 -2.89 10.47
N LEU A 358 8.61 -1.89 11.00
CA LEU A 358 8.88 -0.48 10.73
C LEU A 358 10.16 0.00 11.42
N SER A 359 10.97 0.72 10.65
CA SER A 359 12.09 1.48 11.18
C SER A 359 11.61 2.80 11.80
N PRO A 360 12.24 3.31 12.86
CA PRO A 360 11.83 4.55 13.53
C PRO A 360 12.03 5.80 12.67
N ASN A 361 12.82 5.70 11.61
CA ASN A 361 13.11 6.78 10.68
C ASN A 361 12.92 6.32 9.25
N ILE A 362 12.40 7.21 8.42
CA ILE A 362 12.42 7.06 6.96
C ILE A 362 13.68 7.72 6.43
N LYS A 363 14.52 6.97 5.73
CA LYS A 363 15.75 7.52 5.15
C LYS A 363 15.50 8.20 3.82
N ARG A 364 16.14 9.35 3.63
CA ARG A 364 16.30 10.00 2.35
C ARG A 364 17.74 9.89 1.90
N ILE A 365 17.96 9.44 0.68
CA ILE A 365 19.31 9.30 0.13
C ILE A 365 19.41 10.11 -1.15
N TYR A 366 20.27 11.13 -1.09
CA TYR A 366 20.52 12.05 -2.19
C TYR A 366 21.88 11.80 -2.81
N ARG A 367 21.95 11.81 -4.14
CA ARG A 367 23.21 11.83 -4.84
C ARG A 367 23.81 13.24 -4.79
N LYS A 368 25.07 13.36 -4.38
CA LYS A 368 25.76 14.66 -4.26
C LYS A 368 26.40 15.03 -5.59
N GLY A 369 25.69 15.79 -6.42
CA GLY A 369 26.15 16.19 -7.76
C GLY A 369 26.37 14.96 -8.67
N ASP A 370 27.39 15.02 -9.50
CA ASP A 370 27.80 13.90 -10.40
C ASP A 370 28.74 12.90 -9.71
N SER A 371 29.02 13.06 -8.43
CA SER A 371 29.89 12.18 -7.64
C SER A 371 29.14 10.91 -7.21
N ASN A 372 29.91 9.85 -6.92
CA ASN A 372 29.35 8.64 -6.29
C ASN A 372 29.19 8.80 -4.76
N ASN A 373 29.15 10.03 -4.26
CA ASN A 373 28.90 10.32 -2.86
C ASN A 373 27.41 10.57 -2.63
N PHE A 374 26.88 10.05 -1.54
CA PHE A 374 25.50 10.18 -1.14
C PHE A 374 25.41 10.88 0.22
N ASN A 375 24.42 11.75 0.35
CA ASN A 375 23.99 12.27 1.64
C ASN A 375 22.79 11.45 2.13
N ILE A 376 22.82 11.06 3.39
CA ILE A 376 21.73 10.35 4.06
C ILE A 376 21.11 11.31 5.07
N GLU A 377 19.79 11.43 5.01
CA GLU A 377 18.97 12.20 5.95
C GLU A 377 17.96 11.24 6.58
N ASP A 378 17.80 11.31 7.88
CA ASP A 378 16.79 10.59 8.64
C ASP A 378 15.61 11.50 8.93
N VAL A 379 14.42 11.08 8.50
CA VAL A 379 13.14 11.71 8.83
C VAL A 379 12.47 10.83 9.89
N PRO A 380 12.31 11.29 11.14
CA PRO A 380 11.60 10.51 12.14
C PRO A 380 10.22 10.10 11.63
N LEU A 381 9.85 8.82 11.79
CA LEU A 381 8.60 8.31 11.27
C LEU A 381 7.40 9.12 11.78
N ARG A 382 7.39 9.48 13.06
CA ARG A 382 6.34 10.30 13.67
C ARG A 382 6.16 11.69 13.02
N ASP A 383 7.22 12.25 12.45
CA ASP A 383 7.22 13.57 11.81
C ASP A 383 6.87 13.48 10.32
N ALA A 384 6.79 12.24 9.78
CA ALA A 384 6.48 11.95 8.38
C ALA A 384 4.98 11.77 8.11
N PHE A 385 4.16 11.64 9.17
CA PHE A 385 2.71 11.46 9.05
C PHE A 385 2.03 12.76 8.65
N PHE A 386 1.13 12.66 7.66
CA PHE A 386 0.34 13.79 7.14
C PHE A 386 1.17 15.04 6.84
N ALA A 387 2.39 14.84 6.34
CA ALA A 387 3.37 15.88 6.08
C ALA A 387 3.70 16.02 4.58
N PRO A 388 2.73 16.33 3.70
CA PRO A 388 2.94 16.43 2.26
C PRO A 388 3.97 17.50 1.88
N SER A 389 4.15 18.54 2.72
CA SER A 389 5.17 19.58 2.55
C SER A 389 6.62 19.06 2.55
N LEU A 390 6.85 17.87 3.07
CA LEU A 390 8.15 17.19 3.00
C LEU A 390 8.44 16.66 1.59
N LEU A 391 7.45 16.60 0.71
CA LEU A 391 7.60 16.21 -0.70
C LEU A 391 7.49 17.44 -1.59
N THR A 392 8.60 17.81 -2.21
CA THR A 392 8.70 18.95 -3.13
C THR A 392 9.30 18.51 -4.46
N GLU A 393 9.40 19.44 -5.43
CA GLU A 393 10.09 19.18 -6.68
C GLU A 393 11.56 18.78 -6.45
N GLU A 394 12.24 19.48 -5.53
CA GLU A 394 13.63 19.23 -5.18
C GLU A 394 13.79 17.96 -4.32
N ASN A 395 12.94 17.82 -3.28
CA ASN A 395 12.90 16.67 -2.38
C ASN A 395 11.89 15.63 -2.86
N ASN A 396 12.11 15.11 -4.05
CA ASN A 396 11.17 14.22 -4.71
C ASN A 396 11.31 12.76 -4.24
N ILE A 397 10.35 11.92 -4.64
CA ILE A 397 10.25 10.51 -4.25
C ILE A 397 11.52 9.68 -4.47
N GLY A 398 12.39 10.07 -5.38
CA GLY A 398 13.62 9.31 -5.68
C GLY A 398 14.57 9.15 -4.50
N SER A 399 14.65 10.13 -3.60
CA SER A 399 15.46 10.03 -2.39
C SER A 399 14.87 9.05 -1.38
N LEU A 400 13.54 9.06 -1.23
CA LEU A 400 12.80 8.13 -0.35
C LEU A 400 12.88 6.69 -0.86
N LEU A 401 12.66 6.46 -2.15
CA LEU A 401 12.74 5.13 -2.73
C LEU A 401 14.15 4.53 -2.58
N ARG A 402 15.20 5.34 -2.67
CA ARG A 402 16.57 4.86 -2.36
C ARG A 402 16.73 4.56 -0.87
N GLY A 403 16.14 5.35 0.01
CA GLY A 403 16.15 5.12 1.45
C GLY A 403 15.48 3.80 1.82
N LEU A 404 14.26 3.56 1.33
CA LEU A 404 13.52 2.30 1.51
C LEU A 404 14.29 1.07 0.99
N ALA A 405 15.03 1.25 -0.09
CA ALA A 405 15.85 0.18 -0.65
C ALA A 405 17.12 -0.10 0.15
N PHE A 406 17.68 0.91 0.77
CA PHE A 406 18.95 0.84 1.48
C PHE A 406 18.79 0.38 2.93
N GLN A 407 17.77 0.90 3.63
CA GLN A 407 17.54 0.61 5.04
C GLN A 407 16.99 -0.81 5.20
N GLN A 408 17.61 -1.58 6.06
CA GLN A 408 17.13 -2.89 6.46
C GLN A 408 15.95 -2.73 7.42
N CYS A 409 14.85 -3.44 7.15
CA CYS A 409 13.69 -3.42 8.04
C CYS A 409 13.97 -4.14 9.36
N GLN A 410 13.09 -3.96 10.34
CA GLN A 410 13.15 -4.70 11.58
C GLN A 410 12.67 -6.15 11.39
N GLU A 411 13.00 -7.02 12.32
CA GLU A 411 12.53 -8.40 12.37
C GLU A 411 11.04 -8.43 12.72
N LEU A 412 10.34 -9.42 12.21
CA LEU A 412 8.98 -9.72 12.61
C LEU A 412 9.03 -10.37 14.00
N ASP A 413 8.45 -9.74 14.99
CA ASP A 413 8.37 -10.19 16.39
C ASP A 413 6.93 -10.57 16.82
#